data_861c15b5b657a40d631d285cefc66571
#
_entry.id   861c15b5b657a40d631d285cefc66571
#
_cell.length_a   1.000
_cell.length_b   1.000
_cell.length_c   1.000
_cell.angle_alpha   90.00
_cell.angle_beta   90.00
_cell.angle_gamma   90.00
#
_symmetry.space_group_name_H-M   'P 1'
#
loop_
_entity.id
_entity.type
_entity.pdbx_description
1 polymer ?
#
loop_
_entity_poly.entity_id
_entity_poly.type
_entity_poly.pdbx_seq_one_letter_code
_entity_poly.pdbx_strand_id
1 'polypeptide(L)'
;LRRLEYRGYDSAGIALREDDSLAYVRAVGNLGNLVEAAGPNGSHSHHGLGHTRWATHGGVTERNAHPLTGCAPGRLAIVLNGIVENYMELREQLKAAGHTFTSETDAEVVVHLLEQEYDGDLAQAVGRVYPQLEGHFSIVAIHHDQADLLVGVRNQTPLVVGLGDGENFLASSIAAFLSETRTVVHPHDGEVVEVTPSEVRFFVDGAEVETPEPQEIDWDEESAEKAGFETFMLKEIFEQPEAVAETIGDRVRGHKLMLEALGMTELEVRNLRRIVIVACGTAYHAGVVGRYILEEWARVPVEPDIASEWIYRNPVLSKDTLVIGISQSGE
;
A
#
# COMPACT_ATOMS: atom_id res chain seq x y z
N LEU A 1 1.12 -13.28 -2.92
CA LEU A 1 -0.06 -13.05 -2.04
C LEU A 1 0.12 -13.66 -0.65
N ARG A 2 0.64 -14.87 -0.49
CA ARG A 2 0.82 -15.50 0.83
C ARG A 2 1.59 -14.62 1.80
N ARG A 3 2.62 -13.92 1.33
CA ARG A 3 3.44 -13.00 2.13
C ARG A 3 2.74 -11.69 2.48
N LEU A 4 1.63 -11.36 1.83
CA LEU A 4 0.84 -10.17 2.09
C LEU A 4 -0.46 -10.44 2.85
N GLU A 5 -0.80 -11.70 3.14
CA GLU A 5 -2.07 -12.09 3.75
C GLU A 5 -2.29 -11.44 5.12
N TYR A 6 -1.23 -11.22 5.89
CA TYR A 6 -1.32 -10.54 7.19
C TYR A 6 -1.79 -9.08 7.11
N ARG A 7 -1.71 -8.47 5.91
CA ARG A 7 -2.17 -7.09 5.63
C ARG A 7 -3.63 -7.03 5.17
N GLY A 8 -4.23 -8.16 4.82
CA GLY A 8 -5.62 -8.23 4.38
C GLY A 8 -6.08 -9.68 4.25
N TYR A 9 -7.09 -10.05 5.00
CA TYR A 9 -7.64 -11.41 5.06
C TYR A 9 -9.16 -11.48 4.92
N ASP A 10 -9.80 -10.36 4.57
CA ASP A 10 -11.26 -10.29 4.40
C ASP A 10 -11.71 -10.88 3.07
N SER A 11 -10.92 -10.70 2.05
CA SER A 11 -11.08 -11.32 0.75
C SER A 11 -9.78 -11.28 -0.05
N ALA A 12 -9.67 -12.15 -1.03
CA ALA A 12 -8.54 -12.18 -1.93
C ALA A 12 -8.98 -12.48 -3.37
N GLY A 13 -8.14 -12.13 -4.34
CA GLY A 13 -8.38 -12.50 -5.71
C GLY A 13 -7.17 -12.33 -6.61
N ILE A 14 -7.29 -12.93 -7.79
CA ILE A 14 -6.31 -12.89 -8.87
C ILE A 14 -6.99 -12.60 -10.19
N ALA A 15 -6.30 -11.93 -11.08
CA ALA A 15 -6.63 -11.86 -12.51
C ALA A 15 -5.40 -12.27 -13.30
N LEU A 16 -5.59 -13.18 -14.24
CA LEU A 16 -4.53 -13.76 -15.06
C LEU A 16 -4.88 -13.57 -16.53
N ARG A 17 -3.90 -13.25 -17.34
CA ARG A 17 -4.11 -13.18 -18.78
C ARG A 17 -4.09 -14.60 -19.37
N GLU A 18 -5.17 -14.99 -20.00
CA GLU A 18 -5.31 -16.26 -20.70
C GLU A 18 -5.73 -15.99 -22.13
N ASP A 19 -4.94 -16.43 -23.10
CA ASP A 19 -5.16 -16.22 -24.53
C ASP A 19 -5.63 -14.78 -24.87
N ASP A 20 -6.89 -14.58 -25.20
CA ASP A 20 -7.47 -13.31 -25.65
C ASP A 20 -8.32 -12.61 -24.55
N SER A 21 -8.22 -13.02 -23.30
CA SER A 21 -9.02 -12.44 -22.20
C SER A 21 -8.28 -12.50 -20.87
N LEU A 22 -8.83 -11.76 -19.89
CA LEU A 22 -8.43 -11.87 -18.50
C LEU A 22 -9.39 -12.79 -17.75
N ALA A 23 -8.87 -13.92 -17.25
CA ALA A 23 -9.59 -14.75 -16.29
C ALA A 23 -9.36 -14.21 -14.88
N TYR A 24 -10.41 -14.12 -14.04
CA TYR A 24 -10.27 -13.70 -12.67
C TYR A 24 -11.02 -14.59 -11.70
N VAL A 25 -10.46 -14.77 -10.53
CA VAL A 25 -11.04 -15.52 -9.42
C VAL A 25 -10.96 -14.68 -8.16
N ARG A 26 -12.06 -14.60 -7.42
CA ARG A 26 -12.17 -13.88 -6.15
C ARG A 26 -12.81 -14.76 -5.10
N ALA A 27 -12.39 -14.62 -3.86
CA ALA A 27 -12.96 -15.36 -2.74
C ALA A 27 -13.02 -14.47 -1.48
N VAL A 28 -14.09 -14.66 -0.70
CA VAL A 28 -14.22 -14.06 0.63
C VAL A 28 -13.44 -14.91 1.64
N GLY A 29 -12.81 -14.25 2.61
CA GLY A 29 -12.00 -14.87 3.64
C GLY A 29 -10.53 -14.96 3.26
N ASN A 30 -9.82 -15.87 3.88
CA ASN A 30 -8.38 -16.03 3.74
C ASN A 30 -7.95 -16.57 2.36
N LEU A 31 -6.65 -16.54 2.11
CA LEU A 31 -6.08 -16.98 0.85
C LEU A 31 -6.35 -18.47 0.54
N GLY A 32 -6.60 -19.30 1.55
CA GLY A 32 -6.99 -20.70 1.35
C GLY A 32 -8.28 -20.83 0.54
N ASN A 33 -9.25 -19.96 0.78
CA ASN A 33 -10.51 -19.93 0.03
C ASN A 33 -10.29 -19.56 -1.44
N LEU A 34 -9.37 -18.63 -1.70
CA LEU A 34 -9.00 -18.29 -3.07
C LEU A 34 -8.32 -19.47 -3.80
N VAL A 35 -7.43 -20.20 -3.12
CA VAL A 35 -6.76 -21.37 -3.68
C VAL A 35 -7.79 -22.47 -4.02
N GLU A 36 -8.78 -22.69 -3.15
CA GLU A 36 -9.86 -23.63 -3.42
C GLU A 36 -10.74 -23.19 -4.60
N ALA A 37 -11.11 -21.91 -4.67
CA ALA A 37 -11.90 -21.34 -5.75
C ALA A 37 -11.16 -21.36 -7.10
N ALA A 38 -9.85 -21.14 -7.12
CA ALA A 38 -9.01 -21.21 -8.32
C ALA A 38 -8.87 -22.65 -8.85
N GLY A 39 -9.07 -23.64 -7.98
CA GLY A 39 -9.01 -25.06 -8.36
C GLY A 39 -7.58 -25.60 -8.57
N PRO A 40 -7.45 -26.91 -8.86
CA PRO A 40 -6.15 -27.56 -8.95
C PRO A 40 -5.43 -27.35 -10.27
N ASN A 41 -6.12 -26.85 -11.30
CA ASN A 41 -5.53 -26.59 -12.61
C ASN A 41 -4.94 -25.19 -12.58
N GLY A 42 -3.65 -25.10 -12.31
CA GLY A 42 -2.92 -23.83 -12.39
C GLY A 42 -3.02 -23.20 -13.79
N SER A 43 -3.07 -21.89 -13.87
CA SER A 43 -2.93 -21.17 -15.12
C SER A 43 -1.48 -21.28 -15.64
N HIS A 44 -1.32 -21.29 -16.95
CA HIS A 44 -0.02 -21.18 -17.62
C HIS A 44 0.33 -19.70 -17.92
N SER A 45 -0.44 -18.78 -17.39
CA SER A 45 -0.20 -17.35 -17.57
C SER A 45 1.08 -16.90 -16.87
N HIS A 46 1.87 -16.11 -17.58
CA HIS A 46 3.06 -15.44 -17.04
C HIS A 46 2.79 -13.99 -16.64
N HIS A 47 1.52 -13.55 -16.73
CA HIS A 47 1.13 -12.17 -16.51
C HIS A 47 -0.18 -12.09 -15.72
N GLY A 48 -0.19 -11.36 -14.65
CA GLY A 48 -1.39 -11.24 -13.81
C GLY A 48 -1.28 -10.28 -12.63
N LEU A 49 -2.41 -10.05 -11.99
CA LEU A 49 -2.57 -9.27 -10.78
C LEU A 49 -3.04 -10.15 -9.62
N GLY A 50 -2.70 -9.77 -8.43
CA GLY A 50 -3.25 -10.39 -7.22
C GLY A 50 -3.40 -9.39 -6.10
N HIS A 51 -4.42 -9.57 -5.25
CA HIS A 51 -4.70 -8.68 -4.13
C HIS A 51 -5.26 -9.46 -2.93
N THR A 52 -4.85 -9.04 -1.75
CA THR A 52 -5.44 -9.41 -0.46
C THR A 52 -6.06 -8.17 0.13
N ARG A 53 -7.35 -8.20 0.44
CA ARG A 53 -8.14 -7.02 0.81
C ARG A 53 -8.39 -6.95 2.31
N TRP A 54 -8.19 -5.75 2.85
CA TRP A 54 -8.78 -5.29 4.09
C TRP A 54 -9.92 -4.33 3.73
N ALA A 55 -11.15 -4.66 4.10
CA ALA A 55 -12.32 -3.90 3.65
C ALA A 55 -12.40 -2.52 4.30
N THR A 56 -12.29 -1.48 3.49
CA THR A 56 -12.49 -0.07 3.88
C THR A 56 -13.83 0.46 3.40
N HIS A 57 -14.15 0.31 2.11
CA HIS A 57 -15.42 0.68 1.50
C HIS A 57 -16.15 -0.54 0.94
N GLY A 58 -17.44 -0.65 1.23
CA GLY A 58 -18.25 -1.81 0.86
C GLY A 58 -18.03 -3.02 1.77
N GLY A 59 -19.05 -3.88 1.88
CA GLY A 59 -19.01 -5.08 2.71
C GLY A 59 -17.99 -6.12 2.25
N VAL A 60 -17.71 -7.10 3.12
CA VAL A 60 -16.88 -8.27 2.78
C VAL A 60 -17.71 -9.23 1.93
N THR A 61 -17.63 -9.04 0.63
CA THR A 61 -18.33 -9.83 -0.38
C THR A 61 -17.44 -10.09 -1.59
N GLU A 62 -17.69 -11.14 -2.35
CA GLU A 62 -16.92 -11.49 -3.54
C GLU A 62 -16.94 -10.37 -4.59
N ARG A 63 -18.08 -9.69 -4.79
CA ARG A 63 -18.20 -8.57 -5.74
C ARG A 63 -17.34 -7.37 -5.36
N ASN A 64 -17.04 -7.19 -4.09
CA ASN A 64 -16.18 -6.11 -3.55
C ASN A 64 -14.70 -6.52 -3.45
N ALA A 65 -14.37 -7.78 -3.71
CA ALA A 65 -13.00 -8.25 -3.72
C ALA A 65 -12.28 -7.78 -5.00
N HIS A 66 -10.98 -7.47 -4.87
CA HIS A 66 -10.13 -7.20 -6.02
C HIS A 66 -9.62 -8.52 -6.64
N PRO A 67 -9.23 -8.52 -7.92
CA PRO A 67 -9.22 -7.42 -8.89
C PRO A 67 -10.62 -6.96 -9.29
N LEU A 68 -10.75 -5.65 -9.57
CA LEU A 68 -11.98 -5.08 -10.12
C LEU A 68 -11.90 -5.04 -11.65
N THR A 69 -13.05 -5.21 -12.28
CA THR A 69 -13.19 -5.22 -13.75
C THR A 69 -14.24 -4.20 -14.15
N GLY A 70 -14.11 -3.65 -15.37
CA GLY A 70 -15.06 -2.69 -15.90
C GLY A 70 -16.34 -3.31 -16.49
N CYS A 71 -17.03 -2.56 -17.34
CA CYS A 71 -18.28 -2.97 -18.01
C CYS A 71 -18.10 -4.14 -18.95
N ALA A 72 -16.90 -4.35 -19.49
CA ALA A 72 -16.52 -5.49 -20.31
C ALA A 72 -15.56 -6.42 -19.52
N PRO A 73 -16.10 -7.36 -18.71
CA PRO A 73 -15.28 -8.29 -17.96
C PRO A 73 -14.32 -9.05 -18.87
N GLY A 74 -13.10 -9.28 -18.40
CA GLY A 74 -12.06 -9.97 -19.18
C GLY A 74 -11.23 -9.05 -20.09
N ARG A 75 -11.51 -7.75 -20.14
CA ARG A 75 -10.67 -6.82 -20.94
C ARG A 75 -9.66 -6.04 -20.10
N LEU A 76 -10.11 -5.47 -19.01
CA LEU A 76 -9.33 -4.63 -18.10
C LEU A 76 -9.53 -5.11 -16.66
N ALA A 77 -8.46 -5.20 -15.91
CA ALA A 77 -8.51 -5.49 -14.48
C ALA A 77 -7.55 -4.57 -13.72
N ILE A 78 -7.97 -4.17 -12.53
CA ILE A 78 -7.15 -3.36 -11.62
C ILE A 78 -7.12 -3.96 -10.22
N VAL A 79 -6.04 -3.68 -9.52
CA VAL A 79 -5.97 -3.73 -8.06
C VAL A 79 -5.64 -2.34 -7.54
N LEU A 80 -6.21 -1.98 -6.40
CA LEU A 80 -5.98 -0.70 -5.76
C LEU A 80 -5.76 -0.91 -4.26
N ASN A 81 -4.73 -0.28 -3.75
CA ASN A 81 -4.45 -0.17 -2.33
C ASN A 81 -4.64 1.30 -1.92
N GLY A 82 -5.38 1.55 -0.85
CA GLY A 82 -5.72 2.90 -0.41
C GLY A 82 -7.17 3.29 -0.65
N ILE A 83 -7.44 4.58 -0.84
CA ILE A 83 -8.80 5.15 -0.93
C ILE A 83 -8.84 6.25 -2.01
N VAL A 84 -9.90 6.22 -2.83
CA VAL A 84 -10.26 7.29 -3.76
C VAL A 84 -11.35 8.14 -3.10
N GLU A 85 -11.01 9.32 -2.61
CA GLU A 85 -11.89 10.15 -1.78
C GLU A 85 -13.04 10.79 -2.57
N ASN A 86 -12.79 11.19 -3.82
CA ASN A 86 -13.80 11.79 -4.70
C ASN A 86 -14.64 10.77 -5.48
N TYR A 87 -14.62 9.48 -5.07
CA TYR A 87 -15.26 8.38 -5.81
C TYR A 87 -16.78 8.60 -6.01
N MET A 88 -17.48 9.24 -5.09
CA MET A 88 -18.93 9.42 -5.20
C MET A 88 -19.29 10.32 -6.37
N GLU A 89 -18.56 11.41 -6.57
CA GLU A 89 -18.75 12.33 -7.69
C GLU A 89 -18.42 11.64 -9.01
N LEU A 90 -17.26 10.98 -9.08
CA LEU A 90 -16.83 10.22 -10.26
C LEU A 90 -17.85 9.12 -10.62
N ARG A 91 -18.37 8.42 -9.61
CA ARG A 91 -19.37 7.36 -9.82
C ARG A 91 -20.65 7.87 -10.45
N GLU A 92 -21.15 9.03 -10.03
CA GLU A 92 -22.37 9.63 -10.63
C GLU A 92 -22.11 10.11 -12.07
N GLN A 93 -20.92 10.68 -12.34
CA GLN A 93 -20.52 11.06 -13.70
C GLN A 93 -20.44 9.84 -14.63
N LEU A 94 -19.79 8.77 -14.17
CA LEU A 94 -19.62 7.52 -14.91
C LEU A 94 -20.98 6.81 -15.18
N LYS A 95 -21.87 6.79 -14.20
CA LYS A 95 -23.25 6.28 -14.41
C LYS A 95 -23.99 7.09 -15.46
N ALA A 96 -23.86 8.42 -15.44
CA ALA A 96 -24.47 9.29 -16.46
C ALA A 96 -23.87 9.05 -17.85
N ALA A 97 -22.60 8.63 -17.92
CA ALA A 97 -21.94 8.20 -19.15
C ALA A 97 -22.31 6.77 -19.61
N GLY A 98 -23.10 6.03 -18.82
CA GLY A 98 -23.61 4.71 -19.15
C GLY A 98 -22.86 3.52 -18.53
N HIS A 99 -21.89 3.76 -17.63
CA HIS A 99 -21.19 2.70 -16.92
C HIS A 99 -22.08 2.03 -15.86
N THR A 100 -21.93 0.72 -15.74
CA THR A 100 -22.66 -0.09 -14.76
C THR A 100 -21.74 -0.56 -13.66
N PHE A 101 -22.03 -0.17 -12.44
CA PHE A 101 -21.26 -0.55 -11.25
C PHE A 101 -21.76 -1.85 -10.65
N THR A 102 -20.84 -2.73 -10.29
CA THR A 102 -21.12 -4.05 -9.73
C THR A 102 -20.73 -4.16 -8.26
N SER A 103 -19.78 -3.34 -7.81
CA SER A 103 -19.31 -3.31 -6.43
C SER A 103 -19.77 -2.05 -5.67
N GLU A 104 -19.52 -2.05 -4.38
CA GLU A 104 -19.74 -0.91 -3.49
C GLU A 104 -18.43 -0.18 -3.17
N THR A 105 -17.31 -0.60 -3.80
CA THR A 105 -15.98 -0.04 -3.52
C THR A 105 -15.80 1.31 -4.19
N ASP A 106 -14.98 2.15 -3.58
CA ASP A 106 -14.48 3.39 -4.15
C ASP A 106 -13.59 3.12 -5.38
N ALA A 107 -12.81 2.06 -5.32
CA ALA A 107 -11.85 1.70 -6.37
C ALA A 107 -12.48 1.37 -7.73
N GLU A 108 -13.76 0.99 -7.80
CA GLU A 108 -14.41 0.64 -9.08
C GLU A 108 -14.52 1.84 -10.04
N VAL A 109 -14.51 3.08 -9.54
CA VAL A 109 -14.50 4.26 -10.42
C VAL A 109 -13.26 4.30 -11.30
N VAL A 110 -12.14 3.80 -10.78
CA VAL A 110 -10.85 3.82 -11.50
C VAL A 110 -10.89 2.94 -12.74
N VAL A 111 -11.42 1.71 -12.63
CA VAL A 111 -11.50 0.82 -13.79
C VAL A 111 -12.42 1.37 -14.87
N HIS A 112 -13.52 2.03 -14.50
CA HIS A 112 -14.41 2.67 -15.46
C HIS A 112 -13.83 3.93 -16.11
N LEU A 113 -13.06 4.73 -15.37
CA LEU A 113 -12.30 5.83 -15.96
C LEU A 113 -11.26 5.31 -16.95
N LEU A 114 -10.55 4.25 -16.61
CA LEU A 114 -9.59 3.63 -17.52
C LEU A 114 -10.26 3.06 -18.78
N GLU A 115 -11.46 2.49 -18.68
CA GLU A 115 -12.24 2.08 -19.85
C GLU A 115 -12.58 3.25 -20.79
N GLN A 116 -12.89 4.43 -20.25
CA GLN A 116 -13.17 5.62 -21.05
C GLN A 116 -11.91 6.19 -21.73
N GLU A 117 -10.79 6.17 -21.02
CA GLU A 117 -9.55 6.78 -21.48
C GLU A 117 -8.67 5.85 -22.32
N TYR A 118 -8.98 4.54 -22.34
CA TYR A 118 -8.18 3.58 -23.06
C TYR A 118 -8.37 3.69 -24.57
N ASP A 119 -7.31 4.04 -25.27
CA ASP A 119 -7.25 4.19 -26.73
C ASP A 119 -6.21 3.25 -27.41
N GLY A 120 -5.78 2.21 -26.68
CA GLY A 120 -4.77 1.25 -27.14
C GLY A 120 -3.46 1.32 -26.34
N ASP A 121 -3.30 2.32 -25.45
CA ASP A 121 -2.13 2.49 -24.59
C ASP A 121 -2.58 2.66 -23.13
N LEU A 122 -2.28 1.63 -22.32
CA LEU A 122 -2.71 1.59 -20.92
C LEU A 122 -1.95 2.59 -20.04
N ALA A 123 -0.66 2.83 -20.31
CA ALA A 123 0.13 3.78 -19.54
C ALA A 123 -0.36 5.21 -19.75
N GLN A 124 -0.68 5.57 -20.99
CA GLN A 124 -1.29 6.87 -21.27
C GLN A 124 -2.67 6.99 -20.65
N ALA A 125 -3.49 5.94 -20.69
CA ALA A 125 -4.80 5.95 -20.02
C ALA A 125 -4.66 6.16 -18.51
N VAL A 126 -3.73 5.45 -17.84
CA VAL A 126 -3.44 5.66 -16.41
C VAL A 126 -2.95 7.09 -16.15
N GLY A 127 -2.08 7.64 -16.99
CA GLY A 127 -1.61 9.01 -16.89
C GLY A 127 -2.72 10.06 -17.02
N ARG A 128 -3.75 9.81 -17.87
CA ARG A 128 -4.92 10.69 -18.02
C ARG A 128 -5.94 10.55 -16.87
N VAL A 129 -6.02 9.36 -16.27
CA VAL A 129 -6.93 9.09 -15.14
C VAL A 129 -6.35 9.62 -13.82
N TYR A 130 -5.05 9.46 -13.59
CA TYR A 130 -4.39 9.83 -12.33
C TYR A 130 -4.77 11.23 -11.82
N PRO A 131 -4.69 12.31 -12.60
CA PRO A 131 -5.02 13.67 -12.13
C PRO A 131 -6.51 13.90 -11.85
N GLN A 132 -7.39 12.97 -12.19
CA GLN A 132 -8.83 13.02 -11.90
C GLN A 132 -9.16 12.43 -10.51
N LEU A 133 -8.21 11.73 -9.89
CA LEU A 133 -8.38 11.03 -8.63
C LEU A 133 -7.87 11.87 -7.47
N GLU A 134 -8.64 11.93 -6.39
CA GLU A 134 -8.25 12.50 -5.12
C GLU A 134 -8.13 11.41 -4.06
N GLY A 135 -7.18 11.54 -3.13
CA GLY A 135 -6.96 10.59 -2.05
C GLY A 135 -5.58 9.94 -2.07
N HIS A 136 -5.40 8.92 -1.25
CA HIS A 136 -4.15 8.19 -1.10
C HIS A 136 -4.34 6.77 -1.66
N PHE A 137 -3.62 6.45 -2.73
CA PHE A 137 -3.80 5.18 -3.42
C PHE A 137 -2.55 4.74 -4.19
N SER A 138 -2.47 3.45 -4.44
CA SER A 138 -1.64 2.86 -5.49
C SER A 138 -2.47 1.92 -6.34
N ILE A 139 -2.31 2.02 -7.66
CA ILE A 139 -3.07 1.29 -8.66
C ILE A 139 -2.10 0.44 -9.46
N VAL A 140 -2.49 -0.82 -9.74
CA VAL A 140 -1.86 -1.62 -10.79
C VAL A 140 -2.95 -2.14 -11.72
N ALA A 141 -2.75 -1.97 -13.00
CA ALA A 141 -3.67 -2.30 -14.07
C ALA A 141 -3.06 -3.24 -15.10
N ILE A 142 -3.88 -4.12 -15.68
CA ILE A 142 -3.57 -4.93 -16.87
C ILE A 142 -4.70 -4.83 -17.89
N HIS A 143 -4.36 -4.89 -19.15
CA HIS A 143 -5.33 -4.94 -20.25
C HIS A 143 -5.03 -6.13 -21.17
N HIS A 144 -6.08 -6.83 -21.62
CA HIS A 144 -5.91 -8.04 -22.44
C HIS A 144 -5.22 -7.80 -23.79
N ASP A 145 -5.39 -6.61 -24.38
CA ASP A 145 -4.75 -6.24 -25.66
C ASP A 145 -3.24 -6.01 -25.53
N GLN A 146 -2.75 -5.72 -24.32
CA GLN A 146 -1.33 -5.47 -24.05
C GLN A 146 -0.73 -6.62 -23.26
N ALA A 147 -0.22 -7.58 -24.02
CA ALA A 147 0.43 -8.75 -23.43
C ALA A 147 1.68 -8.33 -22.64
N ASP A 148 1.89 -9.02 -21.51
CA ASP A 148 3.09 -8.90 -20.69
C ASP A 148 3.37 -7.48 -20.16
N LEU A 149 2.35 -6.61 -20.09
CA LEU A 149 2.44 -5.26 -19.56
C LEU A 149 1.63 -5.09 -18.28
N LEU A 150 2.29 -4.73 -17.19
CA LEU A 150 1.69 -4.14 -15.99
C LEU A 150 1.89 -2.63 -16.04
N VAL A 151 0.87 -1.88 -15.66
CA VAL A 151 1.00 -0.44 -15.49
C VAL A 151 0.61 -0.06 -14.08
N GLY A 152 1.46 0.70 -13.40
CA GLY A 152 1.22 1.18 -12.04
C GLY A 152 1.38 2.67 -11.90
N VAL A 153 0.70 3.23 -10.90
CA VAL A 153 0.86 4.61 -10.44
C VAL A 153 0.53 4.67 -8.96
N ARG A 154 1.14 5.62 -8.25
CA ARG A 154 0.86 5.83 -6.83
C ARG A 154 0.62 7.30 -6.51
N ASN A 155 -0.14 7.53 -5.44
CA ASN A 155 -0.22 8.78 -4.72
C ASN A 155 -0.15 8.50 -3.22
N GLN A 156 1.00 8.75 -2.60
CA GLN A 156 1.34 8.58 -1.18
C GLN A 156 1.23 7.14 -0.61
N THR A 157 0.57 6.22 -1.30
CA THR A 157 0.47 4.82 -0.89
C THR A 157 1.62 4.01 -1.48
N PRO A 158 2.22 3.05 -0.75
CA PRO A 158 3.38 2.30 -1.23
C PRO A 158 3.16 1.56 -2.55
N LEU A 159 4.12 1.71 -3.44
CA LEU A 159 4.28 0.93 -4.66
C LEU A 159 5.77 0.75 -4.92
N VAL A 160 6.20 -0.45 -5.21
CA VAL A 160 7.61 -0.80 -5.46
C VAL A 160 7.72 -1.71 -6.67
N VAL A 161 8.74 -1.48 -7.46
CA VAL A 161 9.13 -2.33 -8.60
C VAL A 161 10.25 -3.25 -8.14
N GLY A 162 10.14 -4.55 -8.41
CA GLY A 162 11.23 -5.52 -8.28
C GLY A 162 11.82 -5.83 -9.65
N LEU A 163 13.15 -5.69 -9.80
CA LEU A 163 13.87 -5.97 -11.03
C LEU A 163 14.46 -7.37 -10.94
N GLY A 164 13.94 -8.32 -11.72
CA GLY A 164 14.40 -9.71 -11.78
C GLY A 164 15.16 -10.05 -13.06
N ASP A 165 15.50 -11.31 -13.23
CA ASP A 165 16.15 -11.83 -14.44
C ASP A 165 15.10 -12.47 -15.36
N GLY A 166 14.69 -11.73 -16.39
CA GLY A 166 13.63 -12.16 -17.31
C GLY A 166 12.21 -12.07 -16.76
N GLU A 167 12.04 -11.46 -15.61
CA GLU A 167 10.76 -11.15 -14.98
C GLU A 167 10.87 -9.90 -14.10
N ASN A 168 9.81 -9.12 -14.00
CA ASN A 168 9.76 -7.95 -13.15
C ASN A 168 8.44 -7.93 -12.36
N PHE A 169 8.47 -7.24 -11.23
CA PHE A 169 7.38 -7.25 -10.25
C PHE A 169 6.91 -5.84 -9.93
N LEU A 170 5.63 -5.71 -9.61
CA LEU A 170 5.03 -4.49 -9.09
C LEU A 170 4.18 -4.84 -7.88
N ALA A 171 4.49 -4.29 -6.71
CA ALA A 171 3.81 -4.64 -5.47
C ALA A 171 3.75 -3.47 -4.49
N SER A 172 2.85 -3.57 -3.50
CA SER A 172 2.76 -2.62 -2.38
C SER A 172 3.80 -2.89 -1.28
N SER A 173 4.60 -3.94 -1.40
CA SER A 173 5.66 -4.29 -0.43
C SER A 173 6.72 -5.17 -1.07
N ILE A 174 7.97 -4.92 -0.74
CA ILE A 174 9.14 -5.72 -1.16
C ILE A 174 8.98 -7.20 -0.75
N ALA A 175 8.38 -7.47 0.40
CA ALA A 175 8.13 -8.84 0.89
C ALA A 175 7.35 -9.70 -0.11
N ALA A 176 6.58 -9.10 -1.02
CA ALA A 176 5.80 -9.84 -2.01
C ALA A 176 6.68 -10.66 -2.98
N PHE A 177 7.86 -10.15 -3.32
CA PHE A 177 8.75 -10.74 -4.34
C PHE A 177 10.22 -10.87 -3.88
N LEU A 178 10.52 -10.68 -2.59
CA LEU A 178 11.89 -10.71 -2.07
C LEU A 178 12.64 -12.02 -2.32
N SER A 179 11.93 -13.15 -2.51
CA SER A 179 12.53 -14.43 -2.90
C SER A 179 13.04 -14.43 -4.33
N GLU A 180 12.44 -13.61 -5.19
CA GLU A 180 12.70 -13.60 -6.63
C GLU A 180 13.78 -12.58 -6.99
N THR A 181 13.70 -11.40 -6.35
CA THR A 181 14.70 -10.33 -6.55
C THR A 181 14.86 -9.45 -5.31
N ARG A 182 16.08 -8.94 -5.13
CA ARG A 182 16.45 -7.97 -4.10
C ARG A 182 16.71 -6.58 -4.65
N THR A 183 16.73 -6.43 -5.97
CA THR A 183 16.94 -5.14 -6.62
C THR A 183 15.60 -4.46 -6.81
N VAL A 184 15.41 -3.29 -6.23
CA VAL A 184 14.13 -2.58 -6.22
C VAL A 184 14.27 -1.15 -6.72
N VAL A 185 13.18 -0.63 -7.27
CA VAL A 185 13.01 0.79 -7.63
C VAL A 185 11.71 1.30 -7.02
N HIS A 186 11.76 2.50 -6.46
CA HIS A 186 10.60 3.15 -5.87
C HIS A 186 10.07 4.26 -6.77
N PRO A 187 8.87 4.10 -7.37
CA PRO A 187 8.21 5.18 -8.10
C PRO A 187 7.90 6.35 -7.18
N HIS A 188 8.03 7.59 -7.67
CA HIS A 188 7.52 8.77 -6.98
C HIS A 188 6.01 8.92 -7.21
N ASP A 189 5.38 9.79 -6.43
CA ASP A 189 3.95 10.08 -6.60
C ASP A 189 3.70 10.70 -7.99
N GLY A 190 2.71 10.15 -8.70
CA GLY A 190 2.35 10.58 -10.05
C GLY A 190 3.20 10.00 -11.18
N GLU A 191 4.28 9.28 -10.88
CA GLU A 191 5.02 8.54 -11.90
C GLU A 191 4.23 7.30 -12.32
N VAL A 192 3.87 7.25 -13.59
CA VAL A 192 3.30 6.04 -14.21
C VAL A 192 4.45 5.12 -14.57
N VAL A 193 4.39 3.88 -14.12
CA VAL A 193 5.40 2.87 -14.40
C VAL A 193 4.83 1.77 -15.29
N GLU A 194 5.51 1.51 -16.40
CA GLU A 194 5.32 0.33 -17.26
C GLU A 194 6.31 -0.74 -16.85
N VAL A 195 5.81 -1.94 -16.64
CA VAL A 195 6.60 -3.10 -16.24
C VAL A 195 6.32 -4.24 -17.21
N THR A 196 7.35 -4.66 -17.94
CA THR A 196 7.37 -5.85 -18.78
C THR A 196 8.39 -6.86 -18.23
N PRO A 197 8.44 -8.11 -18.71
CA PRO A 197 9.46 -9.06 -18.26
C PRO A 197 10.91 -8.61 -18.47
N SER A 198 11.14 -7.76 -19.47
CA SER A 198 12.49 -7.35 -19.88
C SER A 198 12.82 -5.90 -19.62
N GLU A 199 11.84 -5.05 -19.31
CA GLU A 199 12.04 -3.61 -19.23
C GLU A 199 11.08 -2.95 -18.23
N VAL A 200 11.55 -1.90 -17.58
CA VAL A 200 10.75 -1.02 -16.72
C VAL A 200 10.97 0.42 -17.18
N ARG A 201 9.87 1.15 -17.47
CA ARG A 201 9.91 2.54 -17.93
C ARG A 201 9.01 3.41 -17.05
N PHE A 202 9.43 4.66 -16.87
CA PHE A 202 8.73 5.63 -16.04
C PHE A 202 8.28 6.81 -16.88
N PHE A 203 7.08 7.35 -16.57
CA PHE A 203 6.49 8.45 -17.31
C PHE A 203 5.90 9.49 -16.33
N VAL A 204 6.08 10.76 -16.66
CA VAL A 204 5.43 11.89 -15.99
C VAL A 204 4.76 12.74 -17.05
N ASP A 205 3.48 13.05 -16.90
CA ASP A 205 2.70 13.81 -17.87
C ASP A 205 2.79 13.26 -19.31
N GLY A 206 2.88 11.94 -19.45
CA GLY A 206 3.00 11.25 -20.72
C GLY A 206 4.39 11.28 -21.36
N ALA A 207 5.37 11.93 -20.76
CA ALA A 207 6.77 11.93 -21.20
C ALA A 207 7.59 10.89 -20.40
N GLU A 208 8.41 10.11 -21.13
CA GLU A 208 9.33 9.16 -20.48
C GLU A 208 10.39 9.93 -19.68
N VAL A 209 10.64 9.49 -18.44
CA VAL A 209 11.63 10.04 -17.53
C VAL A 209 12.68 9.00 -17.19
N GLU A 210 13.79 9.44 -16.61
CA GLU A 210 14.86 8.55 -16.18
C GLU A 210 14.37 7.62 -15.07
N THR A 211 14.69 6.33 -15.19
CA THR A 211 14.39 5.34 -14.15
C THR A 211 15.13 5.71 -12.87
N PRO A 212 14.44 5.79 -11.71
CA PRO A 212 15.09 6.03 -10.43
C PRO A 212 16.20 5.01 -10.14
N GLU A 213 17.22 5.41 -9.39
CA GLU A 213 18.35 4.53 -9.08
C GLU A 213 17.87 3.26 -8.36
N PRO A 214 18.22 2.06 -8.87
CA PRO A 214 17.93 0.81 -8.20
C PRO A 214 18.63 0.71 -6.84
N GLN A 215 17.93 0.15 -5.88
CA GLN A 215 18.44 -0.12 -4.54
C GLN A 215 18.53 -1.63 -4.31
N GLU A 216 19.64 -2.07 -3.71
CA GLU A 216 19.79 -3.46 -3.31
C GLU A 216 19.29 -3.63 -1.87
N ILE A 217 18.43 -4.61 -1.65
CA ILE A 217 17.85 -4.93 -0.35
C ILE A 217 18.69 -6.02 0.32
N ASP A 218 19.24 -5.73 1.46
CA ASP A 218 20.12 -6.63 2.23
C ASP A 218 19.38 -7.46 3.31
N TRP A 219 18.08 -7.28 3.47
CA TRP A 219 17.29 -8.04 4.45
C TRP A 219 17.20 -9.52 4.08
N ASP A 220 17.17 -10.37 5.11
CA ASP A 220 17.00 -11.80 4.94
C ASP A 220 15.51 -12.21 5.01
N GLU A 221 15.10 -13.12 4.09
CA GLU A 221 13.74 -13.70 4.11
C GLU A 221 13.45 -14.48 5.41
N GLU A 222 14.45 -15.13 5.98
CA GLU A 222 14.32 -15.85 7.25
C GLU A 222 13.90 -14.93 8.40
N SER A 223 14.25 -13.65 8.33
CA SER A 223 13.81 -12.63 9.29
C SER A 223 12.32 -12.33 9.19
N ALA A 224 11.69 -12.58 8.05
CA ALA A 224 10.26 -12.38 7.82
C ALA A 224 9.42 -13.63 8.15
N GLU A 225 10.02 -14.79 8.25
CA GLU A 225 9.32 -16.00 8.61
C GLU A 225 9.02 -16.09 10.12
N LYS A 226 8.08 -16.91 10.50
CA LYS A 226 7.61 -17.06 11.89
C LYS A 226 8.68 -17.58 12.86
N ALA A 227 9.88 -17.92 12.40
CA ALA A 227 11.01 -18.42 13.21
C ALA A 227 10.61 -19.51 14.24
N GLY A 228 9.71 -20.43 13.86
CA GLY A 228 9.20 -21.52 14.70
C GLY A 228 8.02 -21.16 15.61
N PHE A 229 7.56 -19.92 15.62
CA PHE A 229 6.36 -19.51 16.36
C PHE A 229 5.07 -19.84 15.58
N GLU A 230 4.00 -20.11 16.29
CA GLU A 230 2.69 -20.43 15.69
C GLU A 230 2.11 -19.25 14.89
N THR A 231 2.29 -18.02 15.38
CA THR A 231 1.83 -16.80 14.76
C THR A 231 2.90 -15.72 14.74
N PHE A 232 2.83 -14.79 13.77
CA PHE A 232 3.71 -13.60 13.75
C PHE A 232 3.58 -12.77 15.02
N MET A 233 2.36 -12.57 15.52
CA MET A 233 2.14 -11.82 16.76
C MET A 233 2.88 -12.46 17.94
N LEU A 234 2.87 -13.80 18.05
CA LEU A 234 3.58 -14.49 19.12
C LEU A 234 5.09 -14.33 18.98
N LYS A 235 5.64 -14.42 17.76
CA LYS A 235 7.03 -14.10 17.45
C LYS A 235 7.38 -12.69 17.90
N GLU A 236 6.64 -11.68 17.46
CA GLU A 236 6.86 -10.27 17.78
C GLU A 236 6.79 -9.99 19.28
N ILE A 237 5.91 -10.66 20.03
CA ILE A 237 5.87 -10.56 21.49
C ILE A 237 7.20 -11.00 22.12
N PHE A 238 7.80 -12.07 21.63
CA PHE A 238 9.05 -12.58 22.16
C PHE A 238 10.27 -11.79 21.65
N GLU A 239 10.19 -11.14 20.52
CA GLU A 239 11.25 -10.30 19.95
C GLU A 239 11.29 -8.89 20.57
N GLN A 240 10.25 -8.46 21.29
CA GLN A 240 10.19 -7.11 21.87
C GLN A 240 11.44 -6.69 22.68
N PRO A 241 12.03 -7.54 23.56
CA PRO A 241 13.20 -7.15 24.32
C PRO A 241 14.40 -6.80 23.44
N GLU A 242 14.63 -7.58 22.38
CA GLU A 242 15.71 -7.38 21.42
C GLU A 242 15.45 -6.14 20.55
N ALA A 243 14.23 -6.02 19.99
CA ALA A 243 13.82 -4.87 19.20
C ALA A 243 13.91 -3.55 19.99
N VAL A 244 13.54 -3.55 21.28
CA VAL A 244 13.72 -2.39 22.15
C VAL A 244 15.18 -2.10 22.38
N ALA A 245 16.01 -3.12 22.68
CA ALA A 245 17.44 -2.97 22.89
C ALA A 245 18.13 -2.37 21.65
N GLU A 246 17.82 -2.85 20.46
CA GLU A 246 18.36 -2.33 19.20
C GLU A 246 17.88 -0.88 18.97
N THR A 247 16.60 -0.60 19.18
CA THR A 247 16.03 0.74 18.97
C THR A 247 16.68 1.80 19.85
N ILE A 248 17.02 1.48 21.09
CA ILE A 248 17.62 2.44 22.03
C ILE A 248 19.14 2.38 22.08
N GLY A 249 19.76 1.28 21.63
CA GLY A 249 21.21 1.00 21.80
C GLY A 249 22.10 2.11 21.26
N ASP A 250 21.86 2.56 20.05
CA ASP A 250 22.61 3.64 19.41
C ASP A 250 22.27 5.03 19.96
N ARG A 251 21.11 5.17 20.62
CA ARG A 251 20.63 6.43 21.18
C ARG A 251 21.01 6.66 22.63
N VAL A 252 21.61 5.65 23.26
CA VAL A 252 22.09 5.73 24.63
C VAL A 252 23.61 5.44 24.66
N ARG A 253 24.41 6.46 24.88
CA ARG A 253 25.87 6.31 25.04
C ARG A 253 26.30 6.70 26.47
N GLY A 254 26.63 5.70 27.26
CA GLY A 254 26.85 5.87 28.68
C GLY A 254 25.58 6.29 29.40
N HIS A 255 25.58 7.51 29.99
CA HIS A 255 24.39 8.06 30.65
C HIS A 255 23.74 9.23 29.90
N LYS A 256 24.05 9.37 28.59
CA LYS A 256 23.50 10.45 27.75
C LYS A 256 22.63 9.89 26.63
N LEU A 257 21.50 10.54 26.41
CA LEU A 257 20.65 10.31 25.24
C LEU A 257 21.24 11.10 24.07
N MET A 258 21.39 10.41 22.93
CA MET A 258 21.83 10.99 21.67
C MET A 258 20.56 11.34 20.86
N LEU A 259 20.11 12.59 20.96
CA LEU A 259 18.89 13.06 20.32
C LEU A 259 19.13 13.78 19.00
N GLU A 260 20.33 13.68 18.44
CA GLU A 260 20.71 14.36 17.19
C GLU A 260 19.78 13.97 16.02
N ALA A 261 19.30 12.73 16.02
CA ALA A 261 18.31 12.26 15.03
C ALA A 261 16.96 12.97 15.08
N LEU A 262 16.61 13.61 16.19
CA LEU A 262 15.37 14.36 16.31
C LEU A 262 15.43 15.75 15.64
N GLY A 263 16.64 16.23 15.28
CA GLY A 263 16.82 17.55 14.69
C GLY A 263 16.38 18.72 15.60
N MET A 264 16.23 18.47 16.90
CA MET A 264 15.77 19.45 17.90
C MET A 264 16.95 19.82 18.84
N THR A 265 17.02 21.09 19.15
CA THR A 265 17.93 21.58 20.18
C THR A 265 17.40 21.32 21.59
N GLU A 266 18.29 21.26 22.58
CA GLU A 266 17.89 21.12 23.99
C GLU A 266 16.94 22.24 24.44
N LEU A 267 17.10 23.45 23.90
CA LEU A 267 16.23 24.59 24.21
C LEU A 267 14.82 24.39 23.66
N GLU A 268 14.68 23.87 22.44
CA GLU A 268 13.39 23.56 21.84
C GLU A 268 12.67 22.47 22.63
N VAL A 269 13.38 21.40 23.03
CA VAL A 269 12.80 20.33 23.87
C VAL A 269 12.32 20.89 25.21
N ARG A 270 13.10 21.76 25.87
CA ARG A 270 12.72 22.40 27.15
C ARG A 270 11.53 23.35 27.03
N ASN A 271 11.29 23.91 25.86
CA ASN A 271 10.21 24.86 25.61
C ASN A 271 8.90 24.18 25.19
N LEU A 272 8.88 22.87 25.04
CA LEU A 272 7.65 22.13 24.68
C LEU A 272 6.57 22.36 25.74
N ARG A 273 5.37 22.65 25.28
CA ARG A 273 4.18 22.89 26.12
C ARG A 273 3.09 21.87 25.90
N ARG A 274 3.16 21.12 24.80
CA ARG A 274 2.17 20.13 24.42
C ARG A 274 2.83 19.06 23.56
N ILE A 275 2.40 17.82 23.74
CA ILE A 275 2.75 16.71 22.86
C ILE A 275 1.45 16.15 22.30
N VAL A 276 1.40 15.88 21.01
CA VAL A 276 0.31 15.16 20.34
C VAL A 276 0.86 13.89 19.77
N ILE A 277 0.24 12.75 20.06
CA ILE A 277 0.62 11.45 19.50
C ILE A 277 -0.46 11.03 18.52
N VAL A 278 -0.08 10.87 17.26
CA VAL A 278 -1.01 10.56 16.16
C VAL A 278 -0.75 9.15 15.67
N ALA A 279 -1.76 8.29 15.75
CA ALA A 279 -1.64 6.88 15.37
C ALA A 279 -3.01 6.23 15.12
N CYS A 280 -3.01 5.03 14.52
CA CYS A 280 -4.19 4.18 14.35
C CYS A 280 -3.96 2.79 14.99
N GLY A 281 -5.04 2.07 15.27
CA GLY A 281 -5.00 0.68 15.71
C GLY A 281 -4.18 0.46 16.99
N THR A 282 -3.34 -0.56 17.00
CA THR A 282 -2.47 -0.89 18.15
C THR A 282 -1.39 0.16 18.41
N ALA A 283 -0.93 0.88 17.38
CA ALA A 283 -0.02 2.02 17.52
C ALA A 283 -0.68 3.17 18.31
N TYR A 284 -1.99 3.42 18.12
CA TYR A 284 -2.75 4.36 18.93
C TYR A 284 -2.77 3.94 20.40
N HIS A 285 -2.96 2.65 20.72
CA HIS A 285 -2.93 2.15 22.10
C HIS A 285 -1.54 2.32 22.71
N ALA A 286 -0.46 2.13 21.96
CA ALA A 286 0.90 2.46 22.41
C ALA A 286 1.03 3.97 22.73
N GLY A 287 0.43 4.83 21.90
CA GLY A 287 0.34 6.27 22.14
C GLY A 287 -0.40 6.63 23.44
N VAL A 288 -1.48 5.91 23.74
CA VAL A 288 -2.23 6.07 25.02
C VAL A 288 -1.37 5.71 26.22
N VAL A 289 -0.59 4.62 26.15
CA VAL A 289 0.40 4.26 27.18
C VAL A 289 1.49 5.34 27.29
N GLY A 290 2.00 5.78 26.14
CA GLY A 290 3.00 6.86 26.04
C GLY A 290 2.52 8.16 26.70
N ARG A 291 1.23 8.50 26.58
CA ARG A 291 0.63 9.64 27.28
C ARG A 291 0.87 9.58 28.78
N TYR A 292 0.51 8.48 29.44
CA TYR A 292 0.66 8.35 30.90
C TYR A 292 2.12 8.49 31.32
N ILE A 293 3.03 7.88 30.60
CA ILE A 293 4.47 7.92 30.88
C ILE A 293 5.03 9.33 30.71
N LEU A 294 4.75 9.97 29.58
CA LEU A 294 5.26 11.30 29.26
C LEU A 294 4.66 12.39 30.18
N GLU A 295 3.37 12.33 30.48
CA GLU A 295 2.75 13.27 31.44
C GLU A 295 3.35 13.14 32.83
N GLU A 296 3.65 11.92 33.28
CA GLU A 296 4.27 11.68 34.58
C GLU A 296 5.72 12.18 34.64
N TRP A 297 6.52 11.88 33.59
CA TRP A 297 7.96 12.16 33.60
C TRP A 297 8.30 13.58 33.14
N ALA A 298 7.71 14.02 32.04
CA ALA A 298 8.02 15.32 31.44
C ALA A 298 7.13 16.45 31.96
N ARG A 299 6.01 16.16 32.61
CA ARG A 299 5.01 17.13 33.13
C ARG A 299 4.48 18.06 32.02
N VAL A 300 4.38 17.55 30.82
CA VAL A 300 3.82 18.21 29.64
C VAL A 300 2.53 17.51 29.24
N PRO A 301 1.42 18.23 28.96
CA PRO A 301 0.19 17.62 28.48
C PRO A 301 0.41 16.81 27.21
N VAL A 302 -0.15 15.60 27.18
CA VAL A 302 -0.04 14.69 26.01
C VAL A 302 -1.42 14.30 25.54
N GLU A 303 -1.69 14.48 24.25
CA GLU A 303 -2.97 14.15 23.62
C GLU A 303 -2.77 13.07 22.56
N PRO A 304 -3.24 11.83 22.79
CA PRO A 304 -3.31 10.84 21.73
C PRO A 304 -4.48 11.15 20.79
N ASP A 305 -4.25 11.06 19.50
CA ASP A 305 -5.24 11.31 18.47
C ASP A 305 -5.21 10.21 17.40
N ILE A 306 -6.35 9.99 16.74
CA ILE A 306 -6.49 8.99 15.68
C ILE A 306 -6.02 9.61 14.37
N ALA A 307 -5.08 8.96 13.68
CA ALA A 307 -4.45 9.51 12.49
C ALA A 307 -5.46 9.82 11.37
N SER A 308 -6.44 8.95 11.15
CA SER A 308 -7.50 9.17 10.16
C SER A 308 -8.36 10.40 10.44
N GLU A 309 -8.62 10.70 11.72
CA GLU A 309 -9.35 11.91 12.12
C GLU A 309 -8.46 13.16 12.06
N TRP A 310 -7.17 13.00 12.35
CA TRP A 310 -6.20 14.08 12.35
C TRP A 310 -6.08 14.76 11.00
N ILE A 311 -6.05 13.98 9.92
CA ILE A 311 -5.92 14.48 8.54
C ILE A 311 -7.07 15.44 8.18
N TYR A 312 -8.30 15.07 8.54
CA TYR A 312 -9.48 15.81 8.08
C TYR A 312 -9.91 16.96 9.00
N ARG A 313 -9.50 16.98 10.27
CA ARG A 313 -10.02 17.96 11.22
C ARG A 313 -9.22 19.26 11.29
N ASN A 314 -8.13 19.43 10.53
CA ASN A 314 -7.28 20.61 10.52
C ASN A 314 -6.89 21.08 11.95
N PRO A 315 -6.07 20.32 12.68
CA PRO A 315 -5.82 20.54 14.12
C PRO A 315 -5.10 21.86 14.37
N VAL A 316 -5.43 22.51 15.49
CA VAL A 316 -4.76 23.73 15.94
C VAL A 316 -3.43 23.36 16.60
N LEU A 317 -2.33 23.79 16.00
CA LEU A 317 -0.97 23.56 16.48
C LEU A 317 -0.30 24.89 16.82
N SER A 318 0.52 24.87 17.88
CA SER A 318 1.40 25.96 18.28
C SER A 318 2.86 25.56 18.05
N LYS A 319 3.76 26.54 18.02
CA LYS A 319 5.20 26.31 17.78
C LYS A 319 5.89 25.48 18.88
N ASP A 320 5.30 25.41 20.04
CA ASP A 320 5.75 24.66 21.22
C ASP A 320 5.02 23.31 21.38
N THR A 321 4.37 22.83 20.29
CA THR A 321 3.74 21.52 20.22
C THR A 321 4.64 20.55 19.44
N LEU A 322 4.99 19.42 20.06
CA LEU A 322 5.61 18.29 19.41
C LEU A 322 4.51 17.34 18.90
N VAL A 323 4.56 16.97 17.63
CA VAL A 323 3.69 15.94 17.05
C VAL A 323 4.53 14.68 16.83
N ILE A 324 4.07 13.56 17.38
CA ILE A 324 4.71 12.23 17.23
C ILE A 324 3.77 11.35 16.42
N GLY A 325 4.14 11.02 15.21
CA GLY A 325 3.46 10.00 14.41
C GLY A 325 3.99 8.62 14.74
N ILE A 326 3.10 7.65 15.01
CA ILE A 326 3.46 6.24 15.20
C ILE A 326 2.78 5.44 14.10
N SER A 327 3.59 4.90 13.19
CA SER A 327 3.14 4.04 12.10
C SER A 327 3.96 2.76 12.07
N GLN A 328 3.30 1.62 11.89
CA GLN A 328 3.96 0.33 11.71
C GLN A 328 4.40 0.14 10.25
N SER A 329 3.58 0.59 9.31
CA SER A 329 3.86 0.46 7.87
C SER A 329 4.69 1.62 7.31
N GLY A 330 4.76 2.75 8.02
CA GLY A 330 5.34 3.99 7.53
C GLY A 330 4.37 4.85 6.71
N GLU A 331 3.12 4.41 6.62
CA GLU A 331 2.01 5.13 5.97
C GLU A 331 1.41 6.19 6.88
#